data_009a59f7d2b6c0b39a5049853323debe
#
_entry.id   009a59f7d2b6c0b39a5049853323debe
#
_cell.length_a   1.000
_cell.length_b   1.000
_cell.length_c   1.000
_cell.angle_alpha   90.00
_cell.angle_beta   90.00
_cell.angle_gamma   90.00
#
_symmetry.space_group_name_H-M   'P 1'
#
loop_
_entity.id
_entity.type
_entity.pdbx_description
1 polymer ?
#
loop_
_entity_poly.entity_id
_entity_poly.type
_entity_poly.pdbx_seq_one_letter_code
_entity_poly.pdbx_strand_id
1 'polypeptide(L)'
;MTDIEIARSISGLDIKDVAKKLNLQNNLILYGDKKAKINYVPQKRNGKLILVTSTNPTPYGEGKTTTSIGINDALNKIGKKSLVVLREPSLGPVFGIKGGATGGGYSQVVPMEDINLHFTGDIHAIGACN
;
A
#
# COMPACT_ATOMS: atom_id res chain seq x y z
N MET A 1 11.80 6.36 -17.28
CA MET A 1 10.40 6.36 -16.83
C MET A 1 10.36 6.82 -15.39
N THR A 2 9.53 7.79 -15.09
CA THR A 2 9.26 8.26 -13.72
C THR A 2 8.33 7.27 -13.00
N ASP A 3 8.24 7.33 -11.68
CA ASP A 3 7.35 6.49 -10.88
C ASP A 3 5.89 6.60 -11.34
N ILE A 4 5.45 7.82 -11.69
CA ILE A 4 4.10 8.08 -12.20
C ILE A 4 3.87 7.42 -13.57
N GLU A 5 4.84 7.50 -14.47
CA GLU A 5 4.75 6.85 -15.79
C GLU A 5 4.64 5.33 -15.65
N ILE A 6 5.42 4.73 -14.76
CA ILE A 6 5.35 3.30 -14.46
C ILE A 6 3.97 2.95 -13.88
N ALA A 7 3.49 3.69 -12.88
CA ALA A 7 2.19 3.44 -12.27
C ALA A 7 1.03 3.53 -13.28
N ARG A 8 1.06 4.52 -14.17
CA ARG A 8 0.03 4.73 -15.20
C ARG A 8 0.09 3.73 -16.35
N SER A 9 1.24 3.09 -16.56
CA SER A 9 1.39 2.05 -17.60
C SER A 9 0.70 0.73 -17.22
N ILE A 10 0.30 0.56 -15.97
CA ILE A 10 -0.28 -0.67 -15.43
C ILE A 10 -1.77 -0.47 -15.14
N SER A 11 -2.63 -1.27 -15.75
CA SER A 11 -4.03 -1.37 -15.33
C SER A 11 -4.12 -2.22 -14.07
N GLY A 12 -4.46 -1.61 -12.94
CA GLY A 12 -4.67 -2.32 -11.68
C GLY A 12 -5.80 -3.34 -11.80
N LEU A 13 -5.67 -4.46 -11.10
CA LEU A 13 -6.72 -5.48 -10.99
C LEU A 13 -7.93 -4.93 -10.22
N ASP A 14 -9.10 -5.56 -10.37
CA ASP A 14 -10.23 -5.33 -9.49
C ASP A 14 -9.85 -5.74 -8.05
N ILE A 15 -10.22 -4.91 -7.08
CA ILE A 15 -9.86 -5.16 -5.67
C ILE A 15 -10.48 -6.45 -5.14
N LYS A 16 -11.61 -6.89 -5.67
CA LYS A 16 -12.24 -8.16 -5.31
C LYS A 16 -11.38 -9.34 -5.74
N ASP A 17 -10.73 -9.26 -6.92
CA ASP A 17 -9.85 -10.32 -7.41
C ASP A 17 -8.55 -10.37 -6.62
N VAL A 18 -8.03 -9.22 -6.20
CA VAL A 18 -6.90 -9.15 -5.27
C VAL A 18 -7.27 -9.79 -3.93
N ALA A 19 -8.44 -9.45 -3.38
CA ALA A 19 -8.90 -9.98 -2.11
C ALA A 19 -9.15 -11.50 -2.12
N LYS A 20 -9.59 -12.07 -3.24
CA LYS A 20 -9.75 -13.54 -3.41
C LYS A 20 -8.45 -14.29 -3.16
N LYS A 21 -7.31 -13.75 -3.60
CA LYS A 21 -6.00 -14.37 -3.38
C LYS A 21 -5.65 -14.53 -1.89
N LEU A 22 -6.24 -13.69 -1.05
CA LEU A 22 -6.03 -13.64 0.40
C LEU A 22 -7.21 -14.23 1.19
N ASN A 23 -8.25 -14.73 0.52
CA ASN A 23 -9.52 -15.18 1.11
C ASN A 23 -10.25 -14.07 1.91
N LEU A 24 -10.16 -12.82 1.45
CA LEU A 24 -10.75 -11.65 2.10
C LEU A 24 -11.97 -11.09 1.36
N GLN A 25 -12.43 -11.72 0.30
CA GLN A 25 -13.50 -11.21 -0.59
C GLN A 25 -14.83 -10.93 0.14
N ASN A 26 -15.11 -11.63 1.24
CA ASN A 26 -16.35 -11.46 2.03
C ASN A 26 -16.22 -10.37 3.12
N ASN A 27 -15.06 -9.76 3.25
CA ASN A 27 -14.75 -8.81 4.30
C ASN A 27 -14.46 -7.40 3.76
N LEU A 28 -14.93 -7.08 2.56
CA LEU A 28 -14.64 -5.81 1.90
C LEU A 28 -15.78 -4.82 2.03
N ILE A 29 -15.42 -3.57 2.29
CA ILE A 29 -16.25 -2.39 2.05
C ILE A 29 -15.61 -1.65 0.89
N LEU A 30 -16.28 -1.64 -0.26
CA LEU A 30 -15.70 -1.15 -1.51
C LEU A 30 -15.68 0.38 -1.58
N TYR A 31 -14.60 0.92 -2.12
CA TYR A 31 -14.45 2.31 -2.54
C TYR A 31 -14.09 2.33 -4.03
N GLY A 32 -15.10 2.17 -4.89
CA GLY A 32 -14.90 1.91 -6.32
C GLY A 32 -14.32 0.50 -6.57
N ASP A 33 -13.68 0.33 -7.73
CA ASP A 33 -13.22 -0.99 -8.20
C ASP A 33 -11.78 -1.31 -7.79
N LYS A 34 -11.03 -0.32 -7.32
CA LYS A 34 -9.58 -0.44 -7.08
C LYS A 34 -9.18 -0.36 -5.62
N LYS A 35 -10.09 0.02 -4.73
CA LYS A 35 -9.85 0.22 -3.30
C LYS A 35 -10.96 -0.40 -2.47
N ALA A 36 -10.62 -0.88 -1.28
CA ALA A 36 -11.60 -1.34 -0.32
C ALA A 36 -11.07 -1.20 1.11
N LYS A 37 -11.97 -1.03 2.05
CA LYS A 37 -11.71 -1.24 3.47
C LYS A 37 -11.88 -2.72 3.80
N ILE A 38 -11.04 -3.26 4.67
CA ILE A 38 -11.19 -4.62 5.16
C ILE A 38 -11.90 -4.56 6.51
N ASN A 39 -13.09 -5.13 6.58
CA ASN A 39 -13.78 -5.36 7.85
C ASN A 39 -13.33 -6.71 8.40
N TYR A 40 -12.23 -6.71 9.14
CA TYR A 40 -11.56 -7.91 9.60
C TYR A 40 -11.68 -8.09 11.10
N VAL A 41 -12.12 -9.27 11.51
CA VAL A 41 -12.08 -9.71 12.91
C VAL A 41 -10.81 -10.53 13.10
N PRO A 42 -9.92 -10.14 14.02
CA PRO A 42 -8.68 -10.87 14.26
C PRO A 42 -8.94 -12.33 14.63
N GLN A 43 -8.29 -13.23 13.92
CA GLN A 43 -8.30 -14.66 14.22
C GLN A 43 -6.92 -15.10 14.74
N LYS A 44 -6.81 -16.40 15.11
CA LYS A 44 -5.53 -16.97 15.53
C LYS A 44 -4.44 -16.74 14.47
N ARG A 45 -3.27 -16.26 14.90
CA ARG A 45 -2.13 -16.01 14.00
C ARG A 45 -1.56 -17.32 13.49
N ASN A 46 -1.51 -17.48 12.17
CA ASN A 46 -0.94 -18.66 11.51
C ASN A 46 0.21 -18.29 10.55
N GLY A 47 0.54 -17.00 10.42
CA GLY A 47 1.55 -16.48 9.49
C GLY A 47 2.85 -16.08 10.20
N LYS A 48 3.90 -15.94 9.39
CA LYS A 48 5.17 -15.35 9.82
C LYS A 48 5.13 -13.84 9.60
N LEU A 49 5.65 -13.07 10.54
CA LEU A 49 5.80 -11.62 10.44
C LEU A 49 7.22 -11.28 10.03
N ILE A 50 7.34 -10.47 8.99
CA ILE A 50 8.61 -9.85 8.56
C ILE A 50 8.50 -8.36 8.86
N LEU A 51 9.36 -7.84 9.72
CA LEU A 51 9.45 -6.41 10.03
C LEU A 51 10.57 -5.77 9.21
N VAL A 52 10.21 -4.74 8.44
CA VAL A 52 11.18 -3.89 7.71
C VAL A 52 11.31 -2.57 8.45
N THR A 53 12.50 -2.28 8.94
CA THR A 53 12.79 -1.07 9.72
C THR A 53 14.13 -0.47 9.32
N SER A 54 14.47 0.69 9.85
CA SER A 54 15.77 1.34 9.72
C SER A 54 16.25 1.83 11.07
N THR A 55 17.56 1.95 11.24
CA THR A 55 18.18 2.40 12.50
C THR A 55 17.98 3.89 12.75
N ASN A 56 18.19 4.72 11.72
CA ASN A 56 18.07 6.17 11.82
C ASN A 56 17.17 6.74 10.72
N PRO A 57 16.37 7.77 11.02
CA PRO A 57 15.64 8.51 10.00
C PRO A 57 16.59 9.44 9.23
N THR A 58 16.36 9.60 7.91
CA THR A 58 17.05 10.59 7.08
C THR A 58 16.05 11.54 6.42
N PRO A 59 16.47 12.75 6.02
CA PRO A 59 15.57 13.68 5.30
C PRO A 59 15.02 13.11 3.99
N TYR A 60 15.75 12.24 3.32
CA TYR A 60 15.37 11.65 2.03
C TYR A 60 14.57 10.34 2.14
N GLY A 61 14.49 9.77 3.34
CA GLY A 61 13.92 8.45 3.58
C GLY A 61 14.94 7.31 3.37
N GLU A 62 14.65 6.12 3.90
CA GLU A 62 15.55 4.95 3.88
C GLU A 62 15.03 3.82 2.96
N GLY A 63 13.98 4.08 2.18
CA GLY A 63 13.43 3.09 1.26
C GLY A 63 12.66 1.94 1.91
N LYS A 64 12.22 2.07 3.17
CA LYS A 64 11.46 1.01 3.89
C LYS A 64 10.24 0.54 3.12
N THR A 65 9.45 1.47 2.61
CA THR A 65 8.23 1.16 1.86
C THR A 65 8.54 0.41 0.57
N THR A 66 9.46 0.92 -0.24
CA THR A 66 9.89 0.28 -1.49
C THR A 66 10.45 -1.12 -1.25
N THR A 67 11.29 -1.28 -0.21
CA THR A 67 11.83 -2.58 0.18
C THR A 67 10.73 -3.55 0.63
N SER A 68 9.76 -3.07 1.43
CA SER A 68 8.63 -3.92 1.88
C SER A 68 7.78 -4.41 0.73
N ILE A 69 7.49 -3.54 -0.23
CA ILE A 69 6.73 -3.90 -1.44
C ILE A 69 7.53 -4.90 -2.29
N GLY A 70 8.82 -4.63 -2.54
CA GLY A 70 9.68 -5.52 -3.31
C GLY A 70 9.80 -6.92 -2.70
N ILE A 71 9.92 -7.02 -1.36
CA ILE A 71 9.91 -8.32 -0.66
C ILE A 71 8.57 -9.03 -0.84
N ASN A 72 7.45 -8.31 -0.70
CA ASN A 72 6.13 -8.88 -0.89
C ASN A 72 5.93 -9.40 -2.32
N ASP A 73 6.35 -8.65 -3.32
CA ASP A 73 6.26 -9.05 -4.72
C ASP A 73 7.14 -10.27 -5.02
N ALA A 74 8.36 -10.28 -4.51
CA ALA A 74 9.26 -11.42 -4.63
C ALA A 74 8.68 -12.69 -4.00
N LEU A 75 8.10 -12.60 -2.80
CA LEU A 75 7.46 -13.72 -2.13
C LEU A 75 6.27 -14.26 -2.93
N ASN A 76 5.41 -13.38 -3.44
CA ASN A 76 4.28 -13.78 -4.28
C ASN A 76 4.76 -14.42 -5.60
N LYS A 77 5.83 -13.90 -6.21
CA LYS A 77 6.41 -14.43 -7.45
C LYS A 77 6.95 -15.85 -7.28
N ILE A 78 7.50 -16.19 -6.12
CA ILE A 78 7.95 -17.56 -5.80
C ILE A 78 6.85 -18.46 -5.21
N GLY A 79 5.58 -18.06 -5.34
CA GLY A 79 4.41 -18.85 -4.94
C GLY A 79 4.10 -18.84 -3.43
N LYS A 80 4.67 -17.93 -2.65
CA LYS A 80 4.30 -17.76 -1.24
C LYS A 80 3.11 -16.82 -1.12
N LYS A 81 2.17 -17.10 -0.23
CA LYS A 81 1.11 -16.17 0.15
C LYS A 81 1.71 -15.08 1.02
N SER A 82 1.77 -13.87 0.51
CA SER A 82 2.32 -12.72 1.22
C SER A 82 1.40 -11.51 1.08
N LEU A 83 1.33 -10.72 2.14
CA LEU A 83 0.63 -9.45 2.21
C LEU A 83 1.56 -8.41 2.81
N VAL A 84 1.69 -7.27 2.17
CA VAL A 84 2.42 -6.13 2.72
C VAL A 84 1.47 -5.24 3.51
N VAL A 85 1.92 -4.77 4.67
CA VAL A 85 1.20 -3.78 5.49
C VAL A 85 2.08 -2.55 5.58
N LEU A 86 1.58 -1.42 5.13
CA LEU A 86 2.29 -0.16 5.05
C LEU A 86 1.58 0.90 5.90
N ARG A 87 2.35 1.90 6.36
CA ARG A 87 1.77 3.08 6.99
C ARG A 87 1.26 4.02 5.90
N GLU A 88 0.02 4.47 6.03
CA GLU A 88 -0.52 5.56 5.23
C GLU A 88 0.11 6.91 5.64
N PRO A 89 0.65 7.71 4.70
CA PRO A 89 1.13 9.05 5.01
C PRO A 89 -0.05 10.00 5.20
N SER A 90 0.07 10.94 6.13
CA SER A 90 -0.93 12.01 6.32
C SER A 90 -0.99 12.94 5.12
N LEU A 91 0.19 13.29 4.59
CA LEU A 91 0.39 14.04 3.35
C LEU A 91 1.36 13.23 2.50
N GLY A 92 0.89 12.76 1.35
CA GLY A 92 1.69 11.95 0.44
C GLY A 92 2.54 12.75 -0.53
N PRO A 93 3.28 12.07 -1.42
CA PRO A 93 4.13 12.69 -2.44
C PRO A 93 3.40 13.64 -3.38
N VAL A 94 2.09 13.50 -3.56
CA VAL A 94 1.25 14.41 -4.33
C VAL A 94 1.34 15.85 -3.82
N PHE A 95 1.59 16.03 -2.52
CA PHE A 95 1.80 17.33 -1.89
C PHE A 95 3.28 17.66 -1.69
N GLY A 96 4.20 16.95 -2.33
CA GLY A 96 5.63 17.21 -2.28
C GLY A 96 6.34 16.80 -0.97
N ILE A 97 5.68 16.01 -0.13
CA ILE A 97 6.23 15.57 1.15
C ILE A 97 6.72 14.13 1.03
N LYS A 98 7.85 13.81 1.70
CA LYS A 98 8.42 12.47 1.70
C LYS A 98 7.50 11.44 2.36
N GLY A 99 7.70 10.16 2.06
CA GLY A 99 7.05 9.07 2.76
C GLY A 99 5.77 8.58 2.11
N GLY A 100 5.75 8.49 0.79
CA GLY A 100 4.66 7.87 0.05
C GLY A 100 4.40 6.44 0.50
N ALA A 101 3.11 6.06 0.59
CA ALA A 101 2.70 4.71 0.93
C ALA A 101 2.83 3.73 -0.25
N THR A 102 3.25 4.19 -1.43
CA THR A 102 3.16 3.43 -2.67
C THR A 102 4.47 2.85 -3.17
N GLY A 103 5.59 3.14 -2.52
CA GLY A 103 6.91 2.68 -2.99
C GLY A 103 7.45 3.51 -4.16
N GLY A 104 8.28 2.91 -5.00
CA GLY A 104 8.90 3.56 -6.16
C GLY A 104 9.42 2.57 -7.19
N GLY A 105 9.71 3.07 -8.40
CA GLY A 105 10.13 2.24 -9.52
C GLY A 105 9.09 1.17 -9.85
N TYR A 106 9.52 -0.06 -10.01
CA TYR A 106 8.66 -1.23 -10.22
C TYR A 106 8.14 -1.86 -8.93
N SER A 107 8.60 -1.40 -7.77
CA SER A 107 8.08 -1.82 -6.46
C SER A 107 7.03 -0.81 -5.97
N GLN A 108 5.87 -0.81 -6.60
CA GLN A 108 4.80 0.14 -6.33
C GLN A 108 3.46 -0.55 -6.04
N VAL A 109 2.65 0.11 -5.20
CA VAL A 109 1.23 -0.21 -5.02
C VAL A 109 0.41 0.71 -5.91
N VAL A 110 -0.53 0.17 -6.66
CA VAL A 110 -1.44 0.92 -7.54
C VAL A 110 -2.89 0.79 -7.05
N PRO A 111 -3.72 1.82 -7.20
CA PRO A 111 -3.50 3.12 -7.81
C PRO A 111 -2.70 4.07 -6.91
N MET A 112 -1.56 4.57 -7.40
CA MET A 112 -0.63 5.38 -6.61
C MET A 112 -1.26 6.72 -6.15
N GLU A 113 -1.92 7.39 -7.06
CA GLU A 113 -2.51 8.71 -6.81
C GLU A 113 -3.57 8.63 -5.71
N ASP A 114 -4.48 7.66 -5.81
CA ASP A 114 -5.54 7.45 -4.83
C ASP A 114 -5.03 7.08 -3.44
N ILE A 115 -4.00 6.23 -3.38
CA ILE A 115 -3.45 5.77 -2.09
C ILE A 115 -2.74 6.90 -1.36
N ASN A 116 -2.13 7.84 -2.11
CA ASN A 116 -1.43 8.99 -1.54
C ASN A 116 -2.35 10.16 -1.17
N LEU A 117 -3.64 10.09 -1.49
CA LEU A 117 -4.61 11.17 -1.23
C LEU A 117 -5.42 11.00 0.06
N HIS A 118 -4.97 10.20 1.00
CA HIS A 118 -5.60 10.11 2.33
C HIS A 118 -7.10 9.78 2.29
N PHE A 119 -7.47 8.65 1.72
CA PHE A 119 -8.87 8.28 1.45
C PHE A 119 -9.62 7.64 2.64
N THR A 120 -9.02 7.46 3.80
CA THR A 120 -9.55 6.62 4.89
C THR A 120 -10.19 7.39 6.05
N GLY A 121 -10.60 8.61 5.89
CA GLY A 121 -11.32 9.34 6.93
C GLY A 121 -11.40 10.83 6.67
N ASP A 122 -12.60 11.31 6.37
CA ASP A 122 -12.82 12.69 5.94
C ASP A 122 -12.40 13.72 6.99
N ILE A 123 -12.71 13.48 8.27
CA ILE A 123 -12.34 14.40 9.35
C ILE A 123 -10.83 14.48 9.51
N HIS A 124 -10.15 13.34 9.45
CA HIS A 124 -8.69 13.29 9.55
C HIS A 124 -8.02 13.88 8.31
N ALA A 125 -8.58 13.66 7.13
CA ALA A 125 -8.11 14.26 5.88
C ALA A 125 -8.20 15.78 5.91
N ILE A 126 -9.31 16.34 6.39
CA ILE A 126 -9.51 17.79 6.57
C ILE A 126 -8.47 18.36 7.55
N GLY A 127 -8.26 17.72 8.68
CA GLY A 127 -7.27 18.14 9.66
C GLY A 127 -5.83 18.08 9.16
N ALA A 128 -5.51 17.16 8.25
CA ALA A 128 -4.17 17.04 7.67
C ALA A 128 -3.91 18.06 6.54
N CYS A 129 -4.97 18.55 5.88
CA CYS A 129 -4.87 19.55 4.80
C CYS A 129 -4.90 21.00 5.27
N ASN A 130 -5.31 21.27 6.51
CA ASN A 130 -5.30 22.60 7.14
C ASN A 130 -4.01 22.84 7.92
#